data_f248c851e9872d01d229f3634db05d4a
#
_entry.id   f248c851e9872d01d229f3634db05d4a
#
_cell.length_a   1.000
_cell.length_b   1.000
_cell.length_c   1.000
_cell.angle_alpha   90.00
_cell.angle_beta   90.00
_cell.angle_gamma   90.00
#
_symmetry.space_group_name_H-M   'P 1'
#
loop_
_entity.id
_entity.type
_entity.pdbx_description
1 polymer ?
#
loop_
_entity_poly.entity_id
_entity_poly.type
_entity_poly.pdbx_seq_one_letter_code
_entity_poly.pdbx_strand_id
1 'polypeptide(L)'
;YIYSTTKYGGDAGVLDQIDNLSINLNNVCVTKNKSNQFLRTYLILKNKFRELARLPVTRFKKILLYLLKKLDDLDLHKKITKEILEFIDYYTDTSYKINSIIDKINPSLLLFTEDVVERDSNIWIKIAQKKGILSAILSSSTATVTEAAETYFNNPHYYFPTHLPLYLQIGLKIFIRKWCFNYRDRKFIRLPLKQLIAMDLLDLAPKQPWTINSGDSTLILVESQFSKDLLVKEGINRRRIKIIGSLKFDSMAPVLNDSTRYKQELYQKYNLNLTKKLILCAFPPNLPNRLSYDFQNYEDMTKKWISTLQLSDYNVLYSVHPSGFPDTANAIRSLDQIVVEEDIANLIPLCDVYLASVSSTIKWARACNKLVLDYDCFHFNYRTYEKDPAIIAVKSLNELKEWITRLNNQSVSKIHDQLNPSLHPNYWGIIDGRSLWRINNYIDCLIK
;
A
#
# COMPACT_ATOMS: atom_id res chain seq x y z
N TYR A 1 -19.45 -11.88 -9.19
CA TYR A 1 -19.81 -10.61 -8.52
C TYR A 1 -18.53 -9.93 -8.06
N ILE A 2 -18.31 -8.69 -8.54
CA ILE A 2 -17.19 -7.83 -8.12
C ILE A 2 -17.74 -6.95 -6.99
N TYR A 3 -17.24 -7.11 -5.79
CA TYR A 3 -17.58 -6.26 -4.66
C TYR A 3 -16.49 -5.22 -4.47
N SER A 4 -16.79 -3.95 -4.67
CA SER A 4 -15.90 -2.83 -4.40
C SER A 4 -16.24 -2.27 -3.01
N THR A 5 -15.37 -2.50 -2.03
CA THR A 5 -15.49 -1.91 -0.70
C THR A 5 -14.82 -0.54 -0.69
N THR A 6 -15.57 0.50 -1.01
CA THR A 6 -15.15 1.88 -0.76
C THR A 6 -16.12 2.51 0.23
N LYS A 7 -15.85 2.35 1.54
CA LYS A 7 -16.34 3.30 2.56
C LYS A 7 -15.56 3.13 3.85
N TYR A 8 -15.08 4.23 4.37
CA TYR A 8 -14.64 4.40 5.75
C TYR A 8 -15.86 4.34 6.67
N GLY A 9 -15.75 3.70 7.81
CA GLY A 9 -16.74 3.80 8.87
C GLY A 9 -16.60 2.65 9.84
N GLY A 10 -16.31 2.99 11.03
CA GLY A 10 -15.98 2.28 12.19
C GLY A 10 -17.12 1.59 12.94
N ASP A 11 -16.71 0.90 13.90
CA ASP A 11 -17.16 0.62 15.27
C ASP A 11 -18.29 -0.41 15.44
N ALA A 12 -18.12 -1.30 16.17
CA ALA A 12 -17.73 -1.93 17.39
C ALA A 12 -18.50 -3.21 17.76
N GLY A 13 -18.07 -4.04 18.49
CA GLY A 13 -18.43 -4.88 19.52
C GLY A 13 -18.35 -6.40 19.64
N VAL A 14 -17.59 -7.17 20.48
CA VAL A 14 -17.46 -8.65 20.57
C VAL A 14 -17.08 -9.22 21.92
N LEU A 15 -17.91 -9.62 22.81
CA LEU A 15 -17.36 -10.20 24.03
C LEU A 15 -18.08 -11.32 24.78
N ASP A 16 -19.14 -11.87 24.29
CA ASP A 16 -19.94 -12.83 25.09
C ASP A 16 -19.40 -14.29 25.18
N GLN A 17 -18.22 -14.61 24.62
CA GLN A 17 -17.77 -16.02 24.58
C GLN A 17 -16.70 -16.42 25.63
N ILE A 18 -16.38 -15.55 26.62
CA ILE A 18 -15.19 -15.76 27.46
C ILE A 18 -15.50 -16.12 28.93
N ASP A 19 -16.74 -16.09 29.35
CA ASP A 19 -17.13 -16.25 30.76
C ASP A 19 -16.82 -17.63 31.40
N ASN A 20 -16.30 -18.59 30.66
CA ASN A 20 -16.06 -19.97 31.15
C ASN A 20 -14.61 -20.30 31.54
N LEU A 21 -13.73 -19.32 31.69
CA LEU A 21 -12.35 -19.55 32.12
C LEU A 21 -12.12 -18.97 33.54
N SER A 22 -12.26 -19.80 34.57
CA SER A 22 -11.97 -19.44 35.98
C SER A 22 -10.47 -19.30 36.22
N ILE A 23 -9.94 -18.09 36.21
CA ILE A 23 -8.64 -17.75 36.80
C ILE A 23 -8.91 -16.90 38.03
N ASN A 24 -8.57 -17.45 39.21
CA ASN A 24 -8.80 -16.77 40.50
C ASN A 24 -7.75 -15.65 40.68
N LEU A 25 -8.15 -14.41 40.40
CA LEU A 25 -7.32 -13.20 40.54
C LEU A 25 -7.34 -12.63 41.99
N ASN A 26 -8.09 -13.21 42.90
CA ASN A 26 -8.27 -12.67 44.25
C ASN A 26 -7.01 -12.75 45.14
N ASN A 27 -5.90 -13.35 44.67
CA ASN A 27 -4.65 -13.44 45.41
C ASN A 27 -3.60 -12.37 45.11
N VAL A 28 -4.00 -11.28 44.42
CA VAL A 28 -3.13 -10.10 44.24
C VAL A 28 -3.56 -8.99 45.19
N CYS A 29 -3.33 -9.23 46.49
CA CYS A 29 -3.45 -8.17 47.50
C CYS A 29 -2.26 -7.21 47.43
N VAL A 30 -2.53 -5.94 47.27
CA VAL A 30 -1.54 -4.86 47.31
C VAL A 30 -1.28 -4.46 48.75
N THR A 31 -0.20 -4.87 49.35
CA THR A 31 0.30 -4.30 50.62
C THR A 31 1.67 -3.64 50.40
N LYS A 32 1.87 -2.55 51.12
CA LYS A 32 2.96 -1.56 50.98
C LYS A 32 4.33 -2.15 51.40
N ASN A 33 5.11 -2.65 50.43
CA ASN A 33 6.58 -2.65 50.55
C ASN A 33 7.21 -2.69 49.13
N LYS A 34 7.67 -1.54 48.65
CA LYS A 34 7.73 -1.22 47.22
C LYS A 34 8.85 -1.86 46.38
N SER A 35 9.88 -2.47 46.91
CA SER A 35 11.02 -2.95 46.08
C SER A 35 11.06 -4.48 45.93
N ASN A 36 10.82 -5.24 46.96
CA ASN A 36 10.85 -6.71 46.85
C ASN A 36 9.58 -7.34 46.28
N GLN A 37 8.46 -6.62 46.39
CA GLN A 37 7.17 -7.08 45.88
C GLN A 37 7.08 -6.89 44.36
N PHE A 38 7.67 -5.81 43.84
CA PHE A 38 7.76 -5.59 42.40
C PHE A 38 8.56 -6.68 41.67
N LEU A 39 9.67 -7.10 42.26
CA LEU A 39 10.51 -8.21 41.72
C LEU A 39 9.78 -9.57 41.80
N ARG A 40 9.07 -9.85 42.86
CA ARG A 40 8.24 -11.06 42.99
C ARG A 40 7.08 -11.07 42.01
N THR A 41 6.33 -9.97 41.88
CA THR A 41 5.24 -9.86 40.91
C THR A 41 5.76 -9.94 39.48
N TYR A 42 6.90 -9.31 39.18
CA TYR A 42 7.60 -9.44 37.92
C TYR A 42 8.00 -10.90 37.58
N LEU A 43 8.56 -11.61 38.52
CA LEU A 43 8.97 -13.02 38.36
C LEU A 43 7.77 -13.96 38.19
N ILE A 44 6.70 -13.73 38.93
CA ILE A 44 5.44 -14.50 38.84
C ILE A 44 4.78 -14.24 37.47
N LEU A 45 4.69 -12.98 37.04
CA LEU A 45 4.16 -12.60 35.73
C LEU A 45 5.06 -13.17 34.62
N LYS A 46 6.38 -13.05 34.73
CA LYS A 46 7.35 -13.60 33.77
C LYS A 46 7.23 -15.12 33.64
N ASN A 47 7.06 -15.84 34.72
CA ASN A 47 6.90 -17.31 34.70
C ASN A 47 5.51 -17.69 34.14
N LYS A 48 4.44 -17.03 34.57
CA LYS A 48 3.10 -17.22 33.98
C LYS A 48 3.02 -16.85 32.52
N PHE A 49 3.68 -15.79 32.10
CA PHE A 49 3.79 -15.45 30.66
C PHE A 49 4.57 -16.52 29.89
N ARG A 50 5.63 -17.12 30.45
CA ARG A 50 6.34 -18.24 29.82
C ARG A 50 5.49 -19.51 29.73
N GLU A 51 4.67 -19.81 30.72
CA GLU A 51 3.69 -20.90 30.66
C GLU A 51 2.58 -20.63 29.67
N LEU A 52 2.03 -19.41 29.66
CA LEU A 52 1.04 -18.98 28.67
C LEU A 52 1.57 -19.00 27.23
N ALA A 53 2.84 -18.63 27.03
CA ALA A 53 3.50 -18.69 25.71
C ALA A 53 3.71 -20.13 25.20
N ARG A 54 3.64 -21.14 26.06
CA ARG A 54 3.68 -22.58 25.71
C ARG A 54 2.31 -23.16 25.36
N LEU A 55 1.22 -22.42 25.63
CA LEU A 55 -0.13 -22.88 25.29
C LEU A 55 -0.39 -22.77 23.78
N PRO A 56 -1.23 -23.65 23.22
CA PRO A 56 -1.73 -23.47 21.87
C PRO A 56 -2.30 -22.05 21.69
N VAL A 57 -1.99 -21.41 20.58
CA VAL A 57 -2.34 -20.01 20.27
C VAL A 57 -3.82 -19.71 20.55
N THR A 58 -4.70 -20.65 20.26
CA THR A 58 -6.15 -20.56 20.52
C THR A 58 -6.50 -20.47 22.02
N ARG A 59 -5.81 -21.21 22.89
CA ARG A 59 -6.01 -21.14 24.35
C ARG A 59 -5.45 -19.85 24.94
N PHE A 60 -4.28 -19.42 24.47
CA PHE A 60 -3.69 -18.14 24.85
C PHE A 60 -4.60 -16.95 24.51
N LYS A 61 -5.14 -16.93 23.31
CA LYS A 61 -6.10 -15.90 22.88
C LYS A 61 -7.35 -15.86 23.77
N LYS A 62 -7.94 -17.01 24.09
CA LYS A 62 -9.10 -17.10 25.00
C LYS A 62 -8.79 -16.57 26.41
N ILE A 63 -7.61 -16.90 26.94
CA ILE A 63 -7.17 -16.41 28.26
C ILE A 63 -6.96 -14.89 28.22
N LEU A 64 -6.38 -14.35 27.18
CA LEU A 64 -6.14 -12.92 27.04
C LEU A 64 -7.46 -12.13 26.93
N LEU A 65 -8.43 -12.65 26.19
CA LEU A 65 -9.78 -12.10 26.11
C LEU A 65 -10.47 -12.09 27.50
N TYR A 66 -10.39 -13.20 28.24
CA TYR A 66 -10.92 -13.27 29.61
C TYR A 66 -10.25 -12.27 30.55
N LEU A 67 -8.92 -12.11 30.46
CA LEU A 67 -8.19 -11.14 31.27
C LEU A 67 -8.59 -9.69 30.93
N LEU A 68 -8.81 -9.39 29.67
CA LEU A 68 -9.29 -8.08 29.22
C LEU A 68 -10.67 -7.77 29.84
N LYS A 69 -11.61 -8.73 29.79
CA LYS A 69 -12.94 -8.57 30.39
C LYS A 69 -12.83 -8.37 31.91
N LYS A 70 -12.01 -9.15 32.62
CA LYS A 70 -11.78 -8.98 34.05
C LYS A 70 -11.10 -7.65 34.43
N LEU A 71 -10.23 -7.12 33.59
CA LEU A 71 -9.61 -5.81 33.78
C LEU A 71 -10.65 -4.67 33.60
N ASP A 72 -11.63 -4.85 32.71
CA ASP A 72 -12.75 -3.93 32.54
C ASP A 72 -13.66 -3.91 33.79
N ASP A 73 -14.01 -5.10 34.32
CA ASP A 73 -14.78 -5.26 35.55
C ASP A 73 -14.10 -4.61 36.77
N LEU A 74 -12.77 -4.50 36.78
CA LEU A 74 -11.98 -3.96 37.90
C LEU A 74 -11.67 -2.45 37.76
N ASP A 75 -12.27 -1.75 36.82
CA ASP A 75 -12.03 -0.33 36.51
C ASP A 75 -10.53 0.00 36.22
N LEU A 76 -9.67 -1.02 36.14
CA LEU A 76 -8.27 -0.88 35.80
C LEU A 76 -8.10 -0.81 34.28
N HIS A 77 -7.72 0.35 33.77
CA HIS A 77 -7.56 0.61 32.33
C HIS A 77 -8.84 0.56 31.51
N LYS A 78 -10.00 0.82 32.11
CA LYS A 78 -11.36 0.77 31.54
C LYS A 78 -11.44 1.34 30.11
N LYS A 79 -10.80 2.48 29.87
CA LYS A 79 -10.84 3.11 28.55
C LYS A 79 -10.17 2.26 27.46
N ILE A 80 -8.99 1.68 27.71
CA ILE A 80 -8.25 0.89 26.70
C ILE A 80 -8.98 -0.42 26.43
N THR A 81 -9.48 -1.06 27.50
CA THR A 81 -10.21 -2.31 27.41
C THR A 81 -11.50 -2.10 26.63
N LYS A 82 -12.30 -1.09 26.99
CA LYS A 82 -13.53 -0.74 26.27
C LYS A 82 -13.29 -0.54 24.76
N GLU A 83 -12.25 0.20 24.39
CA GLU A 83 -11.96 0.46 22.97
C GLU A 83 -11.48 -0.80 22.21
N ILE A 84 -10.80 -1.74 22.88
CA ILE A 84 -10.50 -3.05 22.27
C ILE A 84 -11.77 -3.86 22.05
N LEU A 85 -12.66 -3.82 23.05
CA LEU A 85 -13.95 -4.48 23.00
C LEU A 85 -14.80 -3.95 21.86
N GLU A 86 -14.79 -2.66 21.69
CA GLU A 86 -15.45 -1.96 20.58
C GLU A 86 -14.97 -2.44 19.21
N PHE A 87 -13.68 -2.64 18.97
CA PHE A 87 -13.17 -3.21 17.72
C PHE A 87 -13.48 -4.70 17.55
N ILE A 88 -13.47 -5.44 18.64
CA ILE A 88 -13.85 -6.85 18.60
C ILE A 88 -15.29 -7.01 18.08
N ASP A 89 -16.28 -6.21 18.57
CA ASP A 89 -17.66 -6.22 18.07
C ASP A 89 -17.73 -5.80 16.60
N TYR A 90 -17.11 -4.73 16.21
CA TYR A 90 -17.06 -4.34 14.81
C TYR A 90 -16.66 -5.51 13.91
N TYR A 91 -15.54 -6.18 14.25
CA TYR A 91 -15.05 -7.29 13.43
C TYR A 91 -15.93 -8.54 13.49
N THR A 92 -16.65 -8.77 14.60
CA THR A 92 -17.60 -9.88 14.63
C THR A 92 -18.84 -9.57 13.85
N ASP A 93 -19.41 -8.37 14.01
CA ASP A 93 -20.57 -7.95 13.21
C ASP A 93 -20.23 -7.94 11.71
N THR A 94 -19.06 -7.40 11.34
CA THR A 94 -18.55 -7.43 9.97
C THR A 94 -18.39 -8.88 9.49
N SER A 95 -17.79 -9.75 10.30
CA SER A 95 -17.62 -11.17 9.95
C SER A 95 -18.96 -11.89 9.81
N TYR A 96 -19.92 -11.60 10.67
CA TYR A 96 -21.28 -12.15 10.57
C TYR A 96 -21.98 -11.72 9.28
N LYS A 97 -21.92 -10.42 8.94
CA LYS A 97 -22.48 -9.89 7.67
C LYS A 97 -21.83 -10.54 6.46
N ILE A 98 -20.50 -10.63 6.46
CA ILE A 98 -19.74 -11.28 5.37
C ILE A 98 -20.15 -12.76 5.23
N ASN A 99 -20.22 -13.51 6.33
CA ASN A 99 -20.65 -14.90 6.33
C ASN A 99 -22.07 -15.04 5.74
N SER A 100 -23.01 -14.21 6.18
CA SER A 100 -24.39 -14.21 5.68
C SER A 100 -24.46 -13.93 4.17
N ILE A 101 -23.67 -13.00 3.67
CA ILE A 101 -23.60 -12.68 2.23
C ILE A 101 -23.02 -13.87 1.45
N ILE A 102 -21.92 -14.44 1.92
CA ILE A 102 -21.27 -15.60 1.29
C ILE A 102 -22.22 -16.79 1.25
N ASP A 103 -22.91 -17.08 2.36
CA ASP A 103 -23.85 -18.20 2.44
C ASP A 103 -25.07 -18.01 1.52
N LYS A 104 -25.55 -16.77 1.38
CA LYS A 104 -26.65 -16.42 0.48
C LYS A 104 -26.27 -16.52 -0.99
N ILE A 105 -25.05 -16.07 -1.36
CA ILE A 105 -24.60 -16.02 -2.76
C ILE A 105 -23.98 -17.35 -3.19
N ASN A 106 -23.37 -18.08 -2.26
CA ASN A 106 -22.61 -19.31 -2.49
C ASN A 106 -21.62 -19.19 -3.68
N PRO A 107 -20.66 -18.23 -3.63
CA PRO A 107 -19.76 -17.99 -4.75
C PRO A 107 -18.69 -19.07 -4.87
N SER A 108 -18.33 -19.47 -6.09
CA SER A 108 -17.21 -20.38 -6.36
C SER A 108 -15.86 -19.64 -6.21
N LEU A 109 -15.83 -18.33 -6.46
CA LEU A 109 -14.63 -17.50 -6.42
C LEU A 109 -14.97 -16.08 -5.97
N LEU A 110 -14.11 -15.50 -5.13
CA LEU A 110 -14.13 -14.08 -4.79
C LEU A 110 -12.97 -13.37 -5.46
N LEU A 111 -13.25 -12.24 -6.11
CA LEU A 111 -12.24 -11.38 -6.75
C LEU A 111 -12.08 -10.07 -5.98
N PHE A 112 -10.83 -9.67 -5.78
CA PHE A 112 -10.46 -8.42 -5.10
C PHE A 112 -9.44 -7.66 -5.94
N THR A 113 -9.43 -6.35 -5.84
CA THR A 113 -8.39 -5.51 -6.46
C THR A 113 -7.13 -5.42 -5.60
N GLU A 114 -7.28 -5.61 -4.29
CA GLU A 114 -6.18 -5.60 -3.32
C GLU A 114 -6.60 -6.27 -2.01
N ASP A 115 -5.59 -6.68 -1.24
CA ASP A 115 -5.73 -7.14 0.13
C ASP A 115 -4.80 -6.31 1.02
N VAL A 116 -5.39 -5.31 1.68
CA VAL A 116 -4.71 -4.45 2.67
C VAL A 116 -5.46 -4.51 4.00
N VAL A 117 -4.69 -4.50 5.07
CA VAL A 117 -5.20 -4.75 6.42
C VAL A 117 -6.13 -3.65 6.95
N GLU A 118 -6.08 -2.45 6.36
CA GLU A 118 -6.98 -1.33 6.67
C GLU A 118 -8.37 -1.45 6.03
N ARG A 119 -8.56 -2.46 5.18
CA ARG A 119 -9.82 -2.69 4.45
C ARG A 119 -10.42 -4.04 4.82
N ASP A 120 -11.72 -4.17 4.63
CA ASP A 120 -12.44 -5.42 4.91
C ASP A 120 -12.07 -6.55 3.95
N SER A 121 -11.35 -6.27 2.85
CA SER A 121 -10.93 -7.30 1.87
C SER A 121 -10.17 -8.46 2.53
N ASN A 122 -9.31 -8.18 3.50
CA ASN A 122 -8.58 -9.21 4.24
C ASN A 122 -9.53 -10.08 5.09
N ILE A 123 -10.62 -9.53 5.64
CA ILE A 123 -11.63 -10.26 6.42
C ILE A 123 -12.42 -11.19 5.49
N TRP A 124 -12.87 -10.67 4.33
CA TRP A 124 -13.52 -11.47 3.30
C TRP A 124 -12.67 -12.65 2.85
N ILE A 125 -11.40 -12.41 2.52
CA ILE A 125 -10.44 -13.44 2.10
C ILE A 125 -10.26 -14.49 3.20
N LYS A 126 -10.16 -14.05 4.46
CA LYS A 126 -9.99 -14.94 5.62
C LYS A 126 -11.20 -15.83 5.85
N ILE A 127 -12.40 -15.26 5.71
CA ILE A 127 -13.65 -16.02 5.85
C ILE A 127 -13.82 -16.99 4.67
N ALA A 128 -13.55 -16.54 3.43
CA ALA A 128 -13.58 -17.39 2.26
C ALA A 128 -12.63 -18.58 2.41
N GLN A 129 -11.39 -18.35 2.88
CA GLN A 129 -10.43 -19.42 3.16
C GLN A 129 -10.97 -20.43 4.19
N LYS A 130 -11.59 -19.95 5.28
CA LYS A 130 -12.20 -20.83 6.31
C LYS A 130 -13.36 -21.67 5.77
N LYS A 131 -14.06 -21.18 4.74
CA LYS A 131 -15.16 -21.88 4.06
C LYS A 131 -14.71 -22.73 2.86
N GLY A 132 -13.42 -22.75 2.52
CA GLY A 132 -12.91 -23.45 1.35
C GLY A 132 -13.25 -22.77 0.02
N ILE A 133 -13.69 -21.49 0.03
CA ILE A 133 -14.01 -20.70 -1.15
C ILE A 133 -12.72 -20.09 -1.71
N LEU A 134 -12.54 -20.19 -3.02
CA LEU A 134 -11.39 -19.64 -3.71
C LEU A 134 -11.42 -18.11 -3.70
N SER A 135 -10.25 -17.50 -3.65
CA SER A 135 -10.12 -16.05 -3.74
C SER A 135 -8.91 -15.67 -4.60
N ALA A 136 -9.08 -14.67 -5.45
CA ALA A 136 -8.01 -14.14 -6.28
C ALA A 136 -7.92 -12.61 -6.16
N ILE A 137 -6.68 -12.10 -6.19
CA ILE A 137 -6.41 -10.68 -6.20
C ILE A 137 -5.96 -10.29 -7.59
N LEU A 138 -6.67 -9.34 -8.22
CA LEU A 138 -6.26 -8.64 -9.44
C LEU A 138 -5.47 -7.41 -9.01
N SER A 139 -4.17 -7.57 -8.78
CA SER A 139 -3.35 -6.50 -8.20
C SER A 139 -3.22 -5.32 -9.17
N SER A 140 -3.79 -4.19 -8.80
CA SER A 140 -3.70 -2.92 -9.54
C SER A 140 -2.55 -2.04 -9.07
N SER A 141 -2.00 -2.31 -7.89
CA SER A 141 -0.92 -1.55 -7.29
C SER A 141 0.13 -2.45 -6.66
N THR A 142 1.33 -1.95 -6.55
CA THR A 142 2.41 -2.57 -5.79
C THR A 142 3.00 -1.52 -4.87
N ALA A 143 3.08 -1.83 -3.58
CA ALA A 143 3.75 -1.01 -2.60
C ALA A 143 4.65 -1.90 -1.74
N THR A 144 5.75 -1.35 -1.26
CA THR A 144 6.67 -2.03 -0.35
C THR A 144 6.29 -1.78 1.10
N VAL A 145 6.77 -2.63 2.00
CA VAL A 145 6.64 -2.39 3.46
C VAL A 145 7.26 -1.04 3.87
N THR A 146 8.30 -0.59 3.16
CA THR A 146 8.97 0.70 3.39
C THR A 146 8.05 1.86 3.04
N GLU A 147 7.38 1.81 1.89
CA GLU A 147 6.39 2.81 1.46
C GLU A 147 5.23 2.89 2.45
N ALA A 148 4.73 1.73 2.91
CA ALA A 148 3.71 1.69 3.95
C ALA A 148 4.19 2.32 5.26
N ALA A 149 5.42 2.04 5.70
CA ALA A 149 5.98 2.63 6.92
C ALA A 149 6.18 4.15 6.80
N GLU A 150 6.60 4.64 5.63
CA GLU A 150 6.74 6.06 5.36
C GLU A 150 5.40 6.80 5.48
N THR A 151 4.31 6.20 5.01
CA THR A 151 2.97 6.78 5.15
C THR A 151 2.61 7.08 6.60
N TYR A 152 3.12 6.28 7.55
CA TYR A 152 2.85 6.44 8.99
C TYR A 152 3.94 7.18 9.76
N PHE A 153 5.02 7.61 9.10
CA PHE A 153 6.22 8.11 9.77
C PHE A 153 5.97 9.30 10.70
N ASN A 154 4.99 10.14 10.40
CA ASN A 154 4.62 11.31 11.20
C ASN A 154 3.32 11.11 12.00
N ASN A 155 2.83 9.87 12.16
CA ASN A 155 1.60 9.59 12.89
C ASN A 155 1.87 8.74 14.13
N PRO A 156 1.82 9.34 15.35
CA PRO A 156 2.11 8.64 16.61
C PRO A 156 1.19 7.44 16.91
N HIS A 157 -0.01 7.38 16.34
CA HIS A 157 -0.93 6.26 16.54
C HIS A 157 -0.39 4.92 16.00
N TYR A 158 0.58 5.00 15.09
CA TYR A 158 1.23 3.83 14.49
C TYR A 158 2.61 3.55 15.10
N TYR A 159 3.00 4.25 16.16
CA TYR A 159 4.24 3.94 16.85
C TYR A 159 4.04 2.79 17.84
N PHE A 160 5.07 1.96 17.99
CA PHE A 160 5.08 0.97 19.07
C PHE A 160 4.97 1.68 20.42
N PRO A 161 4.04 1.28 21.31
CA PRO A 161 3.72 2.02 22.53
C PRO A 161 4.82 1.88 23.58
N THR A 162 5.83 2.73 23.53
CA THR A 162 6.95 2.76 24.49
C THR A 162 6.60 3.39 25.83
N HIS A 163 5.47 4.11 25.92
CA HIS A 163 4.96 4.71 27.15
C HIS A 163 4.34 3.71 28.14
N LEU A 164 4.08 2.48 27.68
CA LEU A 164 3.53 1.43 28.56
C LEU A 164 4.59 0.85 29.51
N PRO A 165 4.19 0.31 30.67
CA PRO A 165 5.09 -0.39 31.57
C PRO A 165 5.88 -1.49 30.84
N LEU A 166 7.15 -1.70 31.24
CA LEU A 166 8.09 -2.59 30.55
C LEU A 166 7.55 -4.03 30.37
N TYR A 167 6.86 -4.57 31.36
CA TYR A 167 6.28 -5.91 31.28
C TYR A 167 5.19 -6.02 30.21
N LEU A 168 4.37 -4.95 30.01
CA LEU A 168 3.40 -4.90 28.93
C LEU A 168 4.08 -4.77 27.58
N GLN A 169 5.13 -3.94 27.48
CA GLN A 169 5.91 -3.85 26.24
C GLN A 169 6.53 -5.20 25.83
N ILE A 170 7.05 -5.98 26.79
CA ILE A 170 7.59 -7.32 26.52
C ILE A 170 6.48 -8.27 26.04
N GLY A 171 5.34 -8.28 26.74
CA GLY A 171 4.18 -9.09 26.33
C GLY A 171 3.68 -8.72 24.93
N LEU A 172 3.54 -7.44 24.66
CA LEU A 172 3.15 -6.94 23.35
C LEU A 172 4.16 -7.29 22.26
N LYS A 173 5.46 -7.14 22.50
CA LYS A 173 6.51 -7.50 21.51
C LYS A 173 6.41 -8.97 21.07
N ILE A 174 5.97 -9.85 21.95
CA ILE A 174 5.76 -11.27 21.63
C ILE A 174 4.43 -11.45 20.88
N PHE A 175 3.35 -10.89 21.40
CA PHE A 175 2.00 -11.07 20.87
C PHE A 175 1.79 -10.44 19.50
N ILE A 176 2.28 -9.19 19.31
CA ILE A 176 2.09 -8.42 18.08
C ILE A 176 3.32 -8.43 17.17
N ARG A 177 4.21 -9.42 17.29
CA ARG A 177 5.49 -9.43 16.54
C ARG A 177 5.32 -9.23 15.04
N LYS A 178 4.35 -9.89 14.41
CA LYS A 178 4.09 -9.76 12.96
C LYS A 178 3.58 -8.38 12.53
N TRP A 179 3.03 -7.61 13.48
CA TRP A 179 2.51 -6.27 13.27
C TRP A 179 3.58 -5.19 13.38
N CYS A 180 4.78 -5.55 13.85
CA CYS A 180 5.86 -4.62 14.09
C CYS A 180 6.81 -4.55 12.90
N PHE A 181 7.22 -3.34 12.54
CA PHE A 181 8.25 -3.06 11.54
C PHE A 181 9.19 -1.96 12.04
N ASN A 182 10.51 -2.15 11.88
CA ASN A 182 11.48 -1.13 12.21
C ASN A 182 11.80 -0.35 10.92
N TYR A 183 11.58 0.96 10.95
CA TYR A 183 11.87 1.83 9.84
C TYR A 183 12.56 3.09 10.33
N ARG A 184 13.72 3.42 9.75
CA ARG A 184 14.62 4.47 10.24
C ARG A 184 14.93 4.24 11.73
N ASP A 185 14.74 5.27 12.57
CA ASP A 185 14.99 5.28 14.01
C ASP A 185 13.81 4.79 14.86
N ARG A 186 12.70 4.35 14.23
CA ARG A 186 11.45 4.06 14.93
C ARG A 186 10.92 2.65 14.68
N LYS A 187 10.18 2.18 15.67
CA LYS A 187 9.42 0.95 15.57
C LYS A 187 7.94 1.25 15.39
N PHE A 188 7.38 0.75 14.30
CA PHE A 188 5.99 0.95 13.91
C PHE A 188 5.15 -0.29 14.18
N ILE A 189 3.83 -0.06 14.31
CA ILE A 189 2.78 -1.07 14.25
C ILE A 189 1.87 -0.75 13.07
N ARG A 190 1.42 -1.79 12.37
CA ARG A 190 0.70 -1.65 11.08
C ARG A 190 -0.72 -1.07 11.22
N LEU A 191 -1.34 -1.23 12.37
CA LEU A 191 -2.63 -0.66 12.75
C LEU A 191 -2.54 -0.09 14.16
N PRO A 192 -3.44 0.81 14.57
CA PRO A 192 -3.56 1.21 15.97
C PRO A 192 -3.67 0.01 16.89
N LEU A 193 -2.97 0.07 18.05
CA LEU A 193 -2.77 -1.07 18.95
C LEU A 193 -4.06 -1.84 19.28
N LYS A 194 -5.14 -1.11 19.57
CA LYS A 194 -6.43 -1.67 19.95
C LYS A 194 -7.05 -2.49 18.82
N GLN A 195 -6.97 -1.97 17.61
CA GLN A 195 -7.49 -2.58 16.41
C GLN A 195 -6.74 -3.88 16.05
N LEU A 196 -5.40 -3.84 16.06
CA LEU A 196 -4.61 -5.03 15.76
C LEU A 196 -4.78 -6.15 16.80
N ILE A 197 -4.96 -5.79 18.09
CA ILE A 197 -5.25 -6.76 19.15
C ILE A 197 -6.59 -7.46 18.86
N ALA A 198 -7.63 -6.69 18.56
CA ALA A 198 -8.95 -7.23 18.22
C ALA A 198 -8.89 -8.18 17.01
N MET A 199 -8.22 -7.78 15.92
CA MET A 199 -8.04 -8.65 14.74
C MET A 199 -7.29 -9.94 15.06
N ASP A 200 -6.24 -9.87 15.87
CA ASP A 200 -5.48 -11.08 16.26
C ASP A 200 -6.29 -12.01 17.16
N LEU A 201 -7.07 -11.45 18.09
CA LEU A 201 -7.92 -12.22 18.98
C LEU A 201 -9.00 -13.00 18.23
N LEU A 202 -9.57 -12.41 17.19
CA LEU A 202 -10.60 -13.02 16.34
C LEU A 202 -10.05 -13.92 15.23
N ASP A 203 -8.74 -14.08 15.15
CA ASP A 203 -8.08 -14.82 14.07
C ASP A 203 -8.41 -14.31 12.66
N LEU A 204 -8.56 -12.99 12.57
CA LEU A 204 -8.80 -12.26 11.30
C LEU A 204 -7.51 -11.63 10.73
N ALA A 205 -6.48 -11.54 11.54
CA ALA A 205 -5.23 -10.91 11.14
C ALA A 205 -4.54 -11.65 9.99
N PRO A 206 -4.05 -10.97 8.96
CA PRO A 206 -3.29 -11.58 7.89
C PRO A 206 -1.93 -12.12 8.39
N LYS A 207 -1.31 -12.99 7.60
CA LYS A 207 -0.01 -13.59 7.96
C LYS A 207 1.10 -12.54 7.99
N GLN A 208 1.08 -11.61 7.04
CA GLN A 208 2.08 -10.55 6.86
C GLN A 208 1.38 -9.18 6.75
N PRO A 209 0.98 -8.55 7.88
CA PRO A 209 0.17 -7.33 7.87
C PRO A 209 0.80 -6.14 7.16
N TRP A 210 2.13 -6.09 7.04
CA TRP A 210 2.86 -5.01 6.41
C TRP A 210 2.92 -5.12 4.88
N THR A 211 2.76 -6.33 4.35
CA THR A 211 2.85 -6.58 2.92
C THR A 211 1.48 -6.42 2.26
N ILE A 212 1.39 -5.59 1.23
CA ILE A 212 0.19 -5.50 0.40
C ILE A 212 -0.09 -6.88 -0.22
N ASN A 213 -1.36 -7.25 -0.33
CA ASN A 213 -1.79 -8.55 -0.82
C ASN A 213 -1.23 -9.70 0.04
N SER A 214 -1.32 -9.57 1.36
CA SER A 214 -0.63 -10.30 2.44
C SER A 214 -0.55 -11.83 2.29
N GLY A 215 -1.15 -12.35 1.26
CA GLY A 215 -0.98 -13.74 0.86
C GLY A 215 -1.96 -14.74 1.45
N ASP A 216 -3.07 -14.36 2.03
CA ASP A 216 -4.12 -15.29 2.43
C ASP A 216 -5.06 -15.68 1.28
N SER A 217 -5.11 -14.92 0.16
CA SER A 217 -5.84 -15.29 -1.05
C SER A 217 -5.29 -16.57 -1.71
N THR A 218 -6.07 -17.27 -2.49
CA THR A 218 -5.64 -18.48 -3.22
C THR A 218 -4.63 -18.11 -4.31
N LEU A 219 -4.85 -17.00 -5.01
CA LEU A 219 -4.05 -16.55 -6.14
C LEU A 219 -3.87 -15.03 -6.11
N ILE A 220 -2.71 -14.57 -6.57
CA ILE A 220 -2.40 -13.17 -6.79
C ILE A 220 -1.98 -12.99 -8.23
N LEU A 221 -2.75 -12.22 -8.98
CA LEU A 221 -2.54 -11.89 -10.38
C LEU A 221 -1.86 -10.52 -10.47
N VAL A 222 -0.66 -10.49 -11.03
CA VAL A 222 0.18 -9.28 -11.10
C VAL A 222 0.49 -8.87 -12.52
N GLU A 223 0.79 -7.60 -12.71
CA GLU A 223 1.01 -7.01 -14.03
C GLU A 223 2.35 -7.42 -14.69
N SER A 224 3.40 -7.75 -13.88
CA SER A 224 4.75 -7.85 -14.40
C SER A 224 5.65 -8.78 -13.58
N GLN A 225 6.82 -9.11 -14.12
CA GLN A 225 7.87 -9.83 -13.39
C GLN A 225 8.41 -8.98 -12.23
N PHE A 226 8.53 -7.65 -12.43
CA PHE A 226 8.90 -6.72 -11.36
C PHE A 226 7.95 -6.85 -10.16
N SER A 227 6.64 -6.78 -10.40
CA SER A 227 5.62 -6.87 -9.33
C SER A 227 5.67 -8.23 -8.64
N LYS A 228 5.92 -9.32 -9.37
CA LYS A 228 6.10 -10.66 -8.81
C LYS A 228 7.34 -10.75 -7.93
N ASP A 229 8.48 -10.25 -8.39
CA ASP A 229 9.73 -10.28 -7.64
C ASP A 229 9.65 -9.43 -6.37
N LEU A 230 8.95 -8.30 -6.45
CA LEU A 230 8.70 -7.43 -5.30
C LEU A 230 7.89 -8.18 -4.22
N LEU A 231 6.77 -8.79 -4.57
CA LEU A 231 5.95 -9.56 -3.63
C LEU A 231 6.69 -10.78 -3.06
N VAL A 232 7.50 -11.46 -3.87
CA VAL A 232 8.35 -12.56 -3.39
C VAL A 232 9.40 -12.05 -2.39
N LYS A 233 10.04 -10.91 -2.66
CA LYS A 233 10.98 -10.25 -1.73
C LYS A 233 10.30 -9.88 -0.40
N GLU A 234 9.04 -9.48 -0.45
CA GLU A 234 8.22 -9.19 0.72
C GLU A 234 7.71 -10.48 1.44
N GLY A 235 8.10 -11.67 0.97
CA GLY A 235 7.81 -12.95 1.61
C GLY A 235 6.54 -13.68 1.12
N ILE A 236 5.92 -13.21 0.05
CA ILE A 236 4.76 -13.91 -0.55
C ILE A 236 5.22 -15.17 -1.30
N ASN A 237 4.50 -16.26 -1.12
CA ASN A 237 4.83 -17.51 -1.81
C ASN A 237 4.74 -17.38 -3.33
N ARG A 238 5.88 -17.57 -4.02
CA ARG A 238 6.02 -17.44 -5.47
C ARG A 238 4.99 -18.27 -6.28
N ARG A 239 4.57 -19.43 -5.77
CA ARG A 239 3.60 -20.32 -6.46
C ARG A 239 2.22 -19.69 -6.60
N ARG A 240 1.85 -18.80 -5.69
CA ARG A 240 0.55 -18.10 -5.69
C ARG A 240 0.52 -16.88 -6.60
N ILE A 241 1.68 -16.42 -7.09
CA ILE A 241 1.78 -15.20 -7.89
C ILE A 241 1.88 -15.60 -9.36
N LYS A 242 0.94 -15.11 -10.18
CA LYS A 242 0.91 -15.33 -11.63
C LYS A 242 0.97 -13.99 -12.36
N ILE A 243 1.78 -13.92 -13.39
CA ILE A 243 1.89 -12.75 -14.25
C ILE A 243 0.84 -12.85 -15.33
N ILE A 244 -0.04 -11.84 -15.38
CA ILE A 244 -1.17 -11.78 -16.33
C ILE A 244 -1.11 -10.52 -17.21
N GLY A 245 -0.30 -9.54 -16.88
CA GLY A 245 -0.38 -8.19 -17.43
C GLY A 245 -1.33 -7.31 -16.61
N SER A 246 -1.71 -6.20 -17.19
CA SER A 246 -2.67 -5.24 -16.60
C SER A 246 -3.77 -4.93 -17.62
N LEU A 247 -4.99 -4.72 -17.17
CA LEU A 247 -6.06 -4.23 -18.05
C LEU A 247 -5.69 -2.87 -18.69
N LYS A 248 -4.84 -2.08 -18.03
CA LYS A 248 -4.27 -0.86 -18.62
C LYS A 248 -3.33 -1.16 -19.78
N PHE A 249 -2.61 -2.28 -19.75
CA PHE A 249 -1.79 -2.69 -20.90
C PHE A 249 -2.65 -3.06 -22.11
N ASP A 250 -3.84 -3.59 -21.90
CA ASP A 250 -4.76 -3.89 -22.99
C ASP A 250 -5.27 -2.59 -23.67
N SER A 251 -5.48 -1.50 -22.91
CA SER A 251 -5.81 -0.19 -23.48
C SER A 251 -4.60 0.53 -24.13
N MET A 252 -3.39 0.26 -23.64
CA MET A 252 -2.15 0.84 -24.17
C MET A 252 -1.70 0.16 -25.49
N ALA A 253 -2.01 -1.12 -25.67
CA ALA A 253 -1.53 -1.91 -26.81
C ALA A 253 -1.91 -1.31 -28.19
N PRO A 254 -3.15 -0.91 -28.47
CA PRO A 254 -3.48 -0.28 -29.76
C PRO A 254 -2.75 1.06 -29.95
N VAL A 255 -2.57 1.84 -28.88
CA VAL A 255 -1.84 3.12 -28.95
C VAL A 255 -0.36 2.90 -29.24
N LEU A 256 0.25 1.88 -28.65
CA LEU A 256 1.65 1.55 -28.87
C LEU A 256 1.88 1.01 -30.30
N ASN A 257 0.95 0.20 -30.80
CA ASN A 257 1.03 -0.40 -32.15
C ASN A 257 0.89 0.65 -33.27
N ASP A 258 0.16 1.73 -33.06
CA ASP A 258 -0.03 2.81 -34.04
C ASP A 258 0.31 4.19 -33.42
N SER A 259 1.45 4.22 -32.72
CA SER A 259 1.86 5.42 -31.97
C SER A 259 2.03 6.66 -32.83
N THR A 260 2.37 6.49 -34.11
CA THR A 260 2.50 7.63 -35.04
C THR A 260 1.17 8.35 -35.25
N ARG A 261 0.11 7.62 -35.56
CA ARG A 261 -1.24 8.19 -35.75
C ARG A 261 -1.75 8.83 -34.45
N TYR A 262 -1.71 8.10 -33.33
CA TYR A 262 -2.18 8.63 -32.04
C TYR A 262 -1.37 9.84 -31.58
N LYS A 263 -0.06 9.89 -31.87
CA LYS A 263 0.78 11.05 -31.56
C LYS A 263 0.36 12.28 -32.43
N GLN A 264 0.09 12.06 -33.69
CA GLN A 264 -0.43 13.15 -34.57
C GLN A 264 -1.77 13.69 -34.09
N GLU A 265 -2.73 12.81 -33.77
CA GLU A 265 -4.02 13.19 -33.20
C GLU A 265 -3.87 14.00 -31.90
N LEU A 266 -2.98 13.56 -30.99
CA LEU A 266 -2.67 14.26 -29.74
C LEU A 266 -2.10 15.66 -29.99
N TYR A 267 -1.12 15.75 -30.92
CA TYR A 267 -0.47 17.01 -31.25
C TYR A 267 -1.46 18.01 -31.87
N GLN A 268 -2.36 17.55 -32.74
CA GLN A 268 -3.42 18.37 -33.29
C GLN A 268 -4.43 18.83 -32.23
N LYS A 269 -4.87 17.89 -31.37
CA LYS A 269 -5.86 18.16 -30.30
C LYS A 269 -5.40 19.29 -29.38
N TYR A 270 -4.13 19.27 -28.97
CA TYR A 270 -3.58 20.24 -28.02
C TYR A 270 -2.76 21.34 -28.66
N ASN A 271 -2.80 21.47 -29.99
CA ASN A 271 -2.04 22.46 -30.75
C ASN A 271 -0.55 22.49 -30.38
N LEU A 272 0.06 21.30 -30.28
CA LEU A 272 1.46 21.15 -29.91
C LEU A 272 2.40 21.44 -31.09
N ASN A 273 3.61 21.91 -30.78
CA ASN A 273 4.63 22.12 -31.80
C ASN A 273 5.11 20.75 -32.34
N LEU A 274 4.88 20.55 -33.66
CA LEU A 274 5.22 19.27 -34.34
C LEU A 274 6.72 18.93 -34.35
N THR A 275 7.58 19.95 -34.24
CA THR A 275 9.04 19.77 -34.24
C THR A 275 9.61 19.42 -32.87
N LYS A 276 8.84 19.64 -31.82
CA LYS A 276 9.26 19.36 -30.42
C LYS A 276 8.84 17.96 -29.98
N LYS A 277 9.68 17.31 -29.19
CA LYS A 277 9.39 16.08 -28.48
C LYS A 277 8.40 16.35 -27.33
N LEU A 278 7.96 15.30 -26.65
CA LEU A 278 6.91 15.37 -25.64
C LEU A 278 7.40 14.86 -24.27
N ILE A 279 7.30 15.72 -23.26
CA ILE A 279 7.33 15.32 -21.85
C ILE A 279 5.89 15.13 -21.38
N LEU A 280 5.56 13.96 -20.88
CA LEU A 280 4.32 13.72 -20.13
C LEU A 280 4.62 13.77 -18.64
N CYS A 281 4.05 14.77 -17.97
CA CYS A 281 4.22 14.99 -16.53
C CYS A 281 3.00 14.43 -15.78
N ALA A 282 3.19 13.34 -15.04
CA ALA A 282 2.23 12.87 -14.03
C ALA A 282 2.37 13.74 -12.78
N PHE A 283 1.60 14.82 -12.72
CA PHE A 283 1.71 15.79 -11.65
C PHE A 283 1.22 15.22 -10.32
N PRO A 284 2.01 15.32 -9.22
CA PRO A 284 1.71 14.67 -7.95
C PRO A 284 0.49 15.27 -7.25
N PRO A 285 -0.20 14.49 -6.39
CA PRO A 285 -1.29 15.00 -5.56
C PRO A 285 -0.78 15.95 -4.48
N ASN A 286 -1.68 16.79 -3.94
CA ASN A 286 -1.37 17.57 -2.74
C ASN A 286 -1.34 16.63 -1.53
N LEU A 287 -0.16 16.42 -0.97
CA LEU A 287 0.04 15.68 0.28
C LEU A 287 0.47 16.66 1.39
N PRO A 288 -0.48 17.14 2.23
CA PRO A 288 -0.19 18.08 3.30
C PRO A 288 0.94 17.57 4.22
N ASN A 289 1.85 18.45 4.59
CA ASN A 289 3.01 18.15 5.46
C ASN A 289 4.02 17.14 4.89
N ARG A 290 4.06 16.92 3.58
CA ARG A 290 4.95 15.95 2.92
C ARG A 290 5.83 16.56 1.82
N LEU A 291 5.80 17.88 1.66
CA LEU A 291 6.62 18.54 0.64
C LEU A 291 8.10 18.55 1.03
N SER A 292 8.96 18.49 0.02
CA SER A 292 10.41 18.64 0.19
C SER A 292 10.77 20.06 0.66
N TYR A 293 12.02 20.23 1.13
CA TYR A 293 12.55 21.54 1.51
C TYR A 293 12.70 22.52 0.34
N ASP A 294 12.52 22.05 -0.90
CA ASP A 294 12.50 22.91 -2.10
C ASP A 294 11.28 23.83 -2.15
N PHE A 295 10.20 23.51 -1.39
CA PHE A 295 8.90 24.14 -1.50
C PHE A 295 8.34 24.58 -0.15
N GLN A 296 7.75 25.78 -0.12
CA GLN A 296 7.08 26.30 1.07
C GLN A 296 5.69 25.66 1.27
N ASN A 297 5.00 25.43 0.18
CA ASN A 297 3.67 24.83 0.14
C ASN A 297 3.39 24.24 -1.26
N TYR A 298 2.21 23.67 -1.44
CA TYR A 298 1.84 23.00 -2.69
C TYR A 298 1.69 23.99 -3.87
N GLU A 299 1.28 25.22 -3.61
CA GLU A 299 1.20 26.26 -4.64
C GLU A 299 2.59 26.68 -5.12
N ASP A 300 3.52 26.88 -4.20
CA ASP A 300 4.93 27.15 -4.51
C ASP A 300 5.57 26.00 -5.29
N MET A 301 5.28 24.76 -4.91
CA MET A 301 5.69 23.58 -5.65
C MET A 301 5.15 23.60 -7.07
N THR A 302 3.85 23.87 -7.26
CA THR A 302 3.22 23.92 -8.57
C THR A 302 3.90 24.95 -9.47
N LYS A 303 4.12 26.17 -8.96
CA LYS A 303 4.77 27.26 -9.72
C LYS A 303 6.23 26.92 -10.08
N LYS A 304 7.02 26.45 -9.12
CA LYS A 304 8.43 26.11 -9.35
C LYS A 304 8.62 24.91 -10.27
N TRP A 305 7.76 23.91 -10.16
CA TRP A 305 7.77 22.73 -11.03
C TRP A 305 7.48 23.12 -12.46
N ILE A 306 6.41 23.87 -12.68
CA ILE A 306 6.01 24.36 -14.01
C ILE A 306 7.11 25.26 -14.60
N SER A 307 7.60 26.24 -13.86
CA SER A 307 8.68 27.13 -14.33
C SER A 307 9.95 26.36 -14.70
N THR A 308 10.25 25.26 -14.03
CA THR A 308 11.37 24.40 -14.38
C THR A 308 11.12 23.67 -15.70
N LEU A 309 9.93 23.16 -15.93
CA LEU A 309 9.58 22.47 -17.19
C LEU A 309 9.45 23.45 -18.38
N GLN A 310 9.11 24.71 -18.15
CA GLN A 310 9.12 25.76 -19.18
C GLN A 310 10.52 26.05 -19.73
N LEU A 311 11.60 25.65 -19.03
CA LEU A 311 12.97 25.74 -19.55
C LEU A 311 13.27 24.67 -20.60
N SER A 312 12.37 23.70 -20.81
CA SER A 312 12.59 22.61 -21.75
C SER A 312 12.21 23.01 -23.19
N ASP A 313 12.96 22.47 -24.16
CA ASP A 313 12.64 22.55 -25.59
C ASP A 313 11.59 21.52 -26.02
N TYR A 314 10.84 20.96 -25.09
CA TYR A 314 9.82 19.95 -25.32
C TYR A 314 8.42 20.55 -25.24
N ASN A 315 7.46 19.93 -25.88
CA ASN A 315 6.06 20.08 -25.49
C ASN A 315 5.87 19.44 -24.12
N VAL A 316 5.10 20.04 -23.23
CA VAL A 316 4.79 19.50 -21.91
C VAL A 316 3.29 19.33 -21.76
N LEU A 317 2.86 18.13 -21.42
CA LEU A 317 1.48 17.84 -21.05
C LEU A 317 1.40 17.37 -19.60
N TYR A 318 0.46 17.92 -18.85
CA TYR A 318 0.24 17.61 -17.45
C TYR A 318 -0.97 16.71 -17.27
N SER A 319 -0.75 15.54 -16.67
CA SER A 319 -1.81 14.65 -16.19
C SER A 319 -1.88 14.76 -14.67
N VAL A 320 -2.98 15.27 -14.14
CA VAL A 320 -3.17 15.51 -12.72
C VAL A 320 -3.74 14.26 -12.05
N HIS A 321 -3.25 13.92 -10.86
CA HIS A 321 -3.79 12.81 -10.08
C HIS A 321 -5.29 13.04 -9.79
N PRO A 322 -6.16 12.02 -9.89
CA PRO A 322 -7.61 12.19 -9.71
C PRO A 322 -8.03 12.90 -8.41
N SER A 323 -7.27 12.70 -7.31
CA SER A 323 -7.53 13.43 -6.06
C SER A 323 -7.20 14.92 -6.08
N GLY A 324 -6.52 15.40 -7.12
CA GLY A 324 -6.20 16.82 -7.33
C GLY A 324 -7.15 17.55 -8.27
N PHE A 325 -8.15 16.86 -8.80
CA PHE A 325 -9.16 17.49 -9.66
C PHE A 325 -10.33 18.07 -8.83
N PRO A 326 -10.85 19.28 -9.15
CA PRO A 326 -10.44 20.18 -10.23
C PRO A 326 -9.33 21.19 -9.84
N ASP A 327 -9.02 21.36 -8.56
CA ASP A 327 -8.25 22.49 -8.04
C ASP A 327 -6.82 22.56 -8.62
N THR A 328 -6.07 21.46 -8.57
CA THR A 328 -4.70 21.40 -9.12
C THR A 328 -4.71 21.61 -10.64
N ALA A 329 -5.68 21.04 -11.34
CA ALA A 329 -5.81 21.22 -12.78
C ALA A 329 -6.04 22.70 -13.16
N ASN A 330 -6.91 23.39 -12.41
CA ASN A 330 -7.18 24.83 -12.63
C ASN A 330 -5.95 25.68 -12.29
N ALA A 331 -5.22 25.35 -11.24
CA ALA A 331 -3.98 26.04 -10.89
C ALA A 331 -2.90 25.89 -11.98
N ILE A 332 -2.78 24.72 -12.61
CA ILE A 332 -1.86 24.50 -13.72
C ILE A 332 -2.33 25.24 -14.98
N ARG A 333 -3.61 25.22 -15.32
CA ARG A 333 -4.18 25.93 -16.45
C ARG A 333 -4.03 27.47 -16.31
N SER A 334 -4.13 28.00 -15.07
CA SER A 334 -3.93 29.43 -14.82
C SER A 334 -2.50 29.92 -15.06
N LEU A 335 -1.55 29.00 -15.24
CA LEU A 335 -0.16 29.27 -15.62
C LEU A 335 0.08 28.98 -17.12
N ASP A 336 -0.96 29.02 -17.93
CA ASP A 336 -0.94 28.77 -19.39
C ASP A 336 -0.36 27.39 -19.76
N GLN A 337 -0.59 26.38 -18.92
CA GLN A 337 -0.15 25.02 -19.18
C GLN A 337 -1.29 24.08 -19.60
N ILE A 338 -0.96 23.09 -20.39
CA ILE A 338 -1.92 22.13 -20.95
C ILE A 338 -2.13 20.97 -19.97
N VAL A 339 -3.32 20.90 -19.39
CA VAL A 339 -3.76 19.74 -18.58
C VAL A 339 -4.61 18.84 -19.44
N VAL A 340 -4.17 17.58 -19.56
CA VAL A 340 -4.88 16.54 -20.31
C VAL A 340 -5.98 15.89 -19.47
N GLU A 341 -7.03 15.44 -20.16
CA GLU A 341 -8.19 14.77 -19.54
C GLU A 341 -8.23 13.27 -19.85
N GLU A 342 -7.41 12.81 -20.79
CA GLU A 342 -7.27 11.42 -21.16
C GLU A 342 -6.66 10.60 -20.03
N ASP A 343 -7.00 9.32 -20.00
CA ASP A 343 -6.33 8.35 -19.14
C ASP A 343 -4.82 8.34 -19.46
N ILE A 344 -4.01 8.57 -18.43
CA ILE A 344 -2.55 8.63 -18.56
C ILE A 344 -1.95 7.36 -19.19
N ALA A 345 -2.61 6.21 -19.04
CA ALA A 345 -2.20 4.97 -19.68
C ALA A 345 -2.14 5.09 -21.20
N ASN A 346 -3.09 5.82 -21.81
CA ASN A 346 -3.13 6.02 -23.25
C ASN A 346 -2.13 7.07 -23.76
N LEU A 347 -1.62 7.92 -22.88
CA LEU A 347 -0.65 8.97 -23.22
C LEU A 347 0.80 8.51 -23.04
N ILE A 348 1.08 7.64 -22.09
CA ILE A 348 2.43 7.12 -21.83
C ILE A 348 3.11 6.54 -23.08
N PRO A 349 2.44 5.74 -23.94
CA PRO A 349 3.09 5.25 -25.18
C PRO A 349 3.55 6.37 -26.13
N LEU A 350 2.95 7.55 -26.05
CA LEU A 350 3.16 8.67 -26.98
C LEU A 350 4.26 9.65 -26.55
N CYS A 351 4.62 9.67 -25.25
CA CYS A 351 5.65 10.58 -24.77
C CYS A 351 7.07 10.09 -25.13
N ASP A 352 8.02 11.02 -25.15
CA ASP A 352 9.45 10.75 -25.31
C ASP A 352 10.14 10.64 -23.93
N VAL A 353 9.68 11.44 -22.97
CA VAL A 353 10.14 11.43 -21.57
C VAL A 353 8.91 11.39 -20.65
N TYR A 354 8.98 10.59 -19.63
CA TYR A 354 7.96 10.51 -18.58
C TYR A 354 8.49 11.12 -17.30
N LEU A 355 7.81 12.11 -16.75
CA LEU A 355 8.15 12.71 -15.46
C LEU A 355 7.04 12.41 -14.44
N ALA A 356 7.41 11.89 -13.30
CA ALA A 356 6.48 11.57 -12.21
C ALA A 356 7.11 11.82 -10.84
N SER A 357 6.31 11.78 -9.79
CA SER A 357 6.80 11.75 -8.42
C SER A 357 6.25 10.49 -7.75
N VAL A 358 7.16 9.53 -7.52
CA VAL A 358 6.88 8.29 -6.76
C VAL A 358 5.56 7.61 -7.20
N SER A 359 5.33 7.55 -8.48
CA SER A 359 4.07 7.05 -9.06
C SER A 359 4.16 5.58 -9.47
N SER A 360 3.08 4.84 -9.25
CA SER A 360 2.97 3.46 -9.76
C SER A 360 2.96 3.38 -11.31
N THR A 361 2.64 4.48 -11.99
CA THR A 361 2.63 4.59 -13.46
C THR A 361 4.04 4.61 -14.08
N ILE A 362 5.08 4.82 -13.28
CA ILE A 362 6.49 4.67 -13.67
C ILE A 362 6.75 3.31 -14.34
N LYS A 363 6.15 2.24 -13.79
CA LYS A 363 6.24 0.89 -14.35
C LYS A 363 5.66 0.81 -15.76
N TRP A 364 4.55 1.49 -16.01
CA TRP A 364 3.92 1.53 -17.35
C TRP A 364 4.80 2.27 -18.35
N ALA A 365 5.40 3.38 -17.93
CA ALA A 365 6.35 4.10 -18.77
C ALA A 365 7.57 3.22 -19.13
N ARG A 366 8.10 2.46 -18.17
CA ARG A 366 9.18 1.52 -18.43
C ARG A 366 8.77 0.32 -19.30
N ALA A 367 7.53 -0.17 -19.15
CA ALA A 367 6.98 -1.18 -20.07
C ALA A 367 6.89 -0.67 -21.52
N CYS A 368 6.69 0.65 -21.71
CA CYS A 368 6.77 1.33 -23.00
C CYS A 368 8.20 1.75 -23.39
N ASN A 369 9.22 1.31 -22.69
CA ASN A 369 10.63 1.67 -22.90
C ASN A 369 10.92 3.20 -22.86
N LYS A 370 10.20 3.94 -22.04
CA LYS A 370 10.39 5.39 -21.89
C LYS A 370 11.50 5.71 -20.89
N LEU A 371 12.22 6.82 -21.14
CA LEU A 371 13.07 7.43 -20.14
C LEU A 371 12.17 8.06 -19.07
N VAL A 372 12.48 7.79 -17.80
CA VAL A 372 11.69 8.26 -16.67
C VAL A 372 12.53 9.17 -15.78
N LEU A 373 12.00 10.34 -15.46
CA LEU A 373 12.47 11.16 -14.35
C LEU A 373 11.52 10.96 -13.17
N ASP A 374 12.01 10.34 -12.10
CA ASP A 374 11.26 10.14 -10.85
C ASP A 374 11.70 11.20 -9.85
N TYR A 375 11.00 12.36 -9.85
CA TYR A 375 11.34 13.45 -8.96
C TYR A 375 10.62 13.29 -7.61
N ASP A 376 11.37 12.89 -6.60
CA ASP A 376 10.88 12.72 -5.23
C ASP A 376 10.64 14.05 -4.52
N CYS A 377 9.60 14.78 -4.94
CA CYS A 377 9.21 16.07 -4.36
C CYS A 377 8.69 15.98 -2.91
N PHE A 378 8.57 14.77 -2.36
CA PHE A 378 8.10 14.50 -1.00
C PHE A 378 9.21 14.00 -0.07
N HIS A 379 10.43 13.82 -0.56
CA HIS A 379 11.57 13.24 0.18
C HIS A 379 11.26 11.88 0.81
N PHE A 380 10.51 11.04 0.11
CA PHE A 380 10.25 9.67 0.56
C PHE A 380 11.50 8.80 0.51
N ASN A 381 12.45 9.11 -0.37
CA ASN A 381 13.69 8.36 -0.56
C ASN A 381 13.46 6.88 -0.86
N TYR A 382 12.41 6.56 -1.60
CA TYR A 382 12.15 5.20 -2.03
C TYR A 382 13.22 4.73 -3.01
N ARG A 383 13.62 3.46 -2.85
CA ARG A 383 14.58 2.80 -3.73
C ARG A 383 13.92 1.70 -4.56
N THR A 384 12.64 1.82 -4.78
CA THR A 384 11.82 0.78 -5.40
C THR A 384 12.30 0.48 -6.82
N TYR A 385 12.77 1.50 -7.54
CA TYR A 385 13.16 1.42 -8.96
C TYR A 385 14.67 1.52 -9.22
N GLU A 386 15.51 1.57 -8.19
CA GLU A 386 16.96 1.83 -8.30
C GLU A 386 17.75 0.87 -9.20
N LYS A 387 17.18 -0.29 -9.54
CA LYS A 387 17.80 -1.29 -10.42
C LYS A 387 17.70 -0.97 -11.90
N ASP A 388 16.82 -0.07 -12.31
CA ASP A 388 16.69 0.35 -13.70
C ASP A 388 17.28 1.75 -13.89
N PRO A 389 18.46 1.88 -14.53
CA PRO A 389 19.09 3.17 -14.73
C PRO A 389 18.31 4.12 -15.65
N ALA A 390 17.34 3.63 -16.42
CA ALA A 390 16.43 4.48 -17.19
C ALA A 390 15.27 5.06 -16.35
N ILE A 391 15.23 4.75 -15.04
CA ILE A 391 14.42 5.47 -14.05
C ILE A 391 15.38 6.31 -13.21
N ILE A 392 15.46 7.58 -13.55
CA ILE A 392 16.39 8.52 -12.96
C ILE A 392 15.75 9.11 -11.71
N ALA A 393 16.28 8.75 -10.55
CA ALA A 393 15.84 9.34 -9.28
C ALA A 393 16.37 10.77 -9.17
N VAL A 394 15.46 11.74 -9.19
CA VAL A 394 15.74 13.17 -9.03
C VAL A 394 15.35 13.57 -7.60
N LYS A 395 16.28 14.14 -6.83
CA LYS A 395 16.11 14.40 -5.39
C LYS A 395 15.85 15.86 -5.05
N SER A 396 16.07 16.77 -5.98
CA SER A 396 15.89 18.20 -5.77
C SER A 396 15.44 18.90 -7.04
N LEU A 397 14.89 20.10 -6.88
CA LEU A 397 14.52 20.96 -8.02
C LEU A 397 15.72 21.34 -8.88
N ASN A 398 16.91 21.49 -8.27
CA ASN A 398 18.14 21.78 -9.01
C ASN A 398 18.56 20.60 -9.89
N GLU A 399 18.52 19.38 -9.36
CA GLU A 399 18.77 18.18 -10.18
C GLU A 399 17.75 18.07 -11.32
N LEU A 400 16.49 18.42 -11.10
CA LEU A 400 15.48 18.43 -12.17
C LEU A 400 15.88 19.43 -13.27
N LYS A 401 16.33 20.64 -12.93
CA LYS A 401 16.82 21.65 -13.87
C LYS A 401 18.02 21.13 -14.67
N GLU A 402 18.95 20.48 -14.03
CA GLU A 402 20.12 19.87 -14.69
C GLU A 402 19.68 18.81 -15.71
N TRP A 403 18.72 17.97 -15.35
CA TRP A 403 18.18 16.97 -16.28
C TRP A 403 17.41 17.60 -17.44
N ILE A 404 16.64 18.66 -17.21
CA ILE A 404 15.98 19.42 -18.30
C ILE A 404 17.03 20.03 -19.24
N THR A 405 18.10 20.63 -18.69
CA THR A 405 19.20 21.15 -19.49
C THR A 405 19.89 20.05 -20.31
N ARG A 406 20.09 18.87 -19.73
CA ARG A 406 20.65 17.72 -20.44
C ARG A 406 19.75 17.23 -21.56
N LEU A 407 18.44 17.18 -21.33
CA LEU A 407 17.44 16.81 -22.35
C LEU A 407 17.42 17.80 -23.53
N ASN A 408 17.62 19.10 -23.29
CA ASN A 408 17.71 20.10 -24.36
C ASN A 408 18.97 19.89 -25.23
N ASN A 409 20.09 19.49 -24.60
CA ASN A 409 21.39 19.36 -25.28
C ASN A 409 21.67 17.98 -25.88
N GLN A 410 20.90 16.94 -25.52
CA GLN A 410 21.11 15.58 -25.96
C GLN A 410 19.79 14.90 -26.36
N SER A 411 19.85 14.05 -27.37
CA SER A 411 18.68 13.24 -27.73
C SER A 411 18.37 12.20 -26.63
N VAL A 412 17.07 11.92 -26.44
CA VAL A 412 16.60 10.89 -25.48
C VAL A 412 17.23 9.53 -25.77
N SER A 413 17.39 9.16 -27.07
CA SER A 413 18.06 7.91 -27.45
C SER A 413 19.50 7.87 -26.98
N LYS A 414 20.27 8.95 -27.19
CA LYS A 414 21.66 9.04 -26.71
C LYS A 414 21.76 8.92 -25.19
N ILE A 415 20.86 9.56 -24.45
CA ILE A 415 20.83 9.44 -23.00
C ILE A 415 20.50 7.99 -22.61
N HIS A 416 19.51 7.37 -23.24
CA HIS A 416 19.13 5.99 -22.97
C HIS A 416 20.26 5.01 -23.24
N ASP A 417 21.00 5.19 -24.35
CA ASP A 417 22.16 4.36 -24.68
C ASP A 417 23.28 4.51 -23.64
N GLN A 418 23.54 5.74 -23.16
CA GLN A 418 24.52 6.01 -22.11
C GLN A 418 24.15 5.36 -20.76
N LEU A 419 22.87 5.32 -20.43
CA LEU A 419 22.38 4.68 -19.21
C LEU A 419 22.44 3.16 -19.28
N ASN A 420 22.48 2.59 -20.50
CA ASN A 420 22.60 1.15 -20.76
C ASN A 420 21.69 0.29 -19.87
N PRO A 421 20.34 0.47 -19.96
CA PRO A 421 19.42 -0.22 -19.08
C PRO A 421 19.50 -1.74 -19.27
N SER A 422 19.89 -2.44 -18.22
CA SER A 422 20.06 -3.90 -18.24
C SER A 422 18.74 -4.66 -18.20
N LEU A 423 17.65 -4.00 -17.81
CA LEU A 423 16.34 -4.63 -17.68
C LEU A 423 15.54 -4.47 -18.97
N HIS A 424 15.14 -5.61 -19.55
CA HIS A 424 14.27 -5.60 -20.72
C HIS A 424 12.89 -5.02 -20.37
N PRO A 425 12.24 -4.23 -21.26
CA PRO A 425 10.90 -3.66 -21.00
C PRO A 425 9.86 -4.69 -20.51
N ASN A 426 9.91 -5.92 -21.01
CA ASN A 426 9.03 -7.01 -20.59
C ASN A 426 9.14 -7.35 -19.08
N TYR A 427 10.25 -6.98 -18.42
CA TYR A 427 10.36 -7.09 -16.96
C TYR A 427 9.35 -6.22 -16.24
N TRP A 428 9.02 -5.08 -16.84
CA TRP A 428 8.04 -4.12 -16.34
C TRP A 428 6.60 -4.44 -16.76
N GLY A 429 6.42 -5.28 -17.78
CA GLY A 429 5.14 -5.76 -18.28
C GLY A 429 5.12 -5.96 -19.78
N ILE A 430 4.19 -6.78 -20.25
CA ILE A 430 4.01 -7.08 -21.69
C ILE A 430 2.74 -6.37 -22.14
N ILE A 431 2.90 -5.42 -23.05
CA ILE A 431 1.80 -4.65 -23.62
C ILE A 431 1.38 -5.27 -24.96
N ASP A 432 0.57 -6.32 -24.90
CA ASP A 432 0.16 -7.12 -26.07
C ASP A 432 -1.37 -7.22 -26.26
N GLY A 433 -2.15 -6.51 -25.43
CA GLY A 433 -3.61 -6.51 -25.49
C GLY A 433 -4.26 -7.83 -25.04
N ARG A 434 -3.56 -8.69 -24.31
CA ARG A 434 -4.04 -10.02 -23.92
C ARG A 434 -4.16 -10.25 -22.42
N SER A 435 -4.13 -9.20 -21.61
CA SER A 435 -4.20 -9.35 -20.15
C SER A 435 -5.56 -9.90 -19.72
N LEU A 436 -6.66 -9.40 -20.27
CA LEU A 436 -8.01 -9.91 -19.97
C LEU A 436 -8.16 -11.39 -20.35
N TRP A 437 -7.62 -11.80 -21.50
CA TRP A 437 -7.61 -13.20 -21.92
C TRP A 437 -6.86 -14.09 -20.90
N ARG A 438 -5.69 -13.64 -20.42
CA ARG A 438 -4.93 -14.38 -19.40
C ARG A 438 -5.68 -14.46 -18.07
N ILE A 439 -6.34 -13.38 -17.66
CA ILE A 439 -7.16 -13.34 -16.43
C ILE A 439 -8.24 -14.41 -16.53
N ASN A 440 -9.03 -14.42 -17.62
CA ASN A 440 -10.11 -15.37 -17.82
C ASN A 440 -9.60 -16.83 -17.79
N ASN A 441 -8.49 -17.12 -18.49
CA ASN A 441 -7.91 -18.47 -18.48
C ASN A 441 -7.50 -18.92 -17.06
N TYR A 442 -6.90 -18.03 -16.25
CA TYR A 442 -6.54 -18.38 -14.86
C TYR A 442 -7.76 -18.56 -13.98
N ILE A 443 -8.80 -17.75 -14.16
CA ILE A 443 -10.07 -17.90 -13.42
C ILE A 443 -10.75 -19.22 -13.78
N ASP A 444 -10.84 -19.53 -15.06
CA ASP A 444 -11.42 -20.79 -15.54
C ASP A 444 -10.68 -22.03 -15.00
N CYS A 445 -9.34 -21.94 -14.95
CA CYS A 445 -8.52 -23.01 -14.36
C CYS A 445 -8.67 -23.15 -12.83
N LEU A 446 -9.11 -22.07 -12.14
CA LEU A 446 -9.34 -22.12 -10.68
C LEU A 446 -10.70 -22.69 -10.31
N ILE A 447 -11.71 -22.48 -11.17
CA ILE A 447 -13.10 -22.87 -10.88
C ILE A 447 -13.38 -24.31 -11.29
N LYS A 448 -12.63 -24.83 -12.27
CA LYS A 448 -12.64 -26.25 -12.67
C LYS A 448 -11.91 -27.12 -11.64
#